data_8cf110cef8a94686bcf94ca8d07d1689
#
_entry.id   8cf110cef8a94686bcf94ca8d07d1689
#
_cell.length_a   1.000
_cell.length_b   1.000
_cell.length_c   1.000
_cell.angle_alpha   90.00
_cell.angle_beta   90.00
_cell.angle_gamma   90.00
#
_symmetry.space_group_name_H-M   'P 1'
#
loop_
_entity.id
_entity.type
_entity.pdbx_description
1 polymer ?
#
loop_
_entity_poly.entity_id
_entity_poly.type
_entity_poly.pdbx_seq_one_letter_code
_entity_poly.pdbx_strand_id
1 'polypeptide(L)'
;MTNLSEILKQPEGRRLEFKTDLPTNAELAKTIISFANDAGGSFYIGIQENPRAIVGLNDELRKQQFPYAKVECARFKGTITGNFIDQKTIDTNVSIQAEQAYQFILRHISQSSTDYSGVYRNDRWEYPIIAIREVIRNAVIHRDYSLGGKDIKIAIFDDKIEITSPGKLMPSVDFSDMDSGQSDIRNKILAPVFKRLGIIEQWGNGLKLIAEELQVYPEIELSWKEPGIAFRVTFTNTNFQQQQVEQHEFENELGAIGTKLALSRHQVGTKLAPGWNQVVTILDFCKNPQSMQAIMHKAEWKDRSKFRNKYIKLLLELQLILMTIPDKPKSSKQQYQITERGLAFLQLLENR
;
A
#
# COMPACT_ATOMS: atom_id res chain seq x y z
N MET A 1 14.22 16.44 32.03
CA MET A 1 14.78 15.06 31.94
C MET A 1 15.81 14.95 33.07
N THR A 2 15.56 14.06 34.00
CA THR A 2 16.55 13.81 35.08
C THR A 2 17.78 13.19 34.41
N ASN A 3 18.94 13.79 34.62
CA ASN A 3 20.17 13.35 33.98
C ASN A 3 20.57 11.99 34.56
N LEU A 4 20.73 10.96 33.70
CA LEU A 4 21.10 9.61 34.14
C LEU A 4 22.38 9.59 35.04
N SER A 5 23.32 10.49 34.77
CA SER A 5 24.53 10.64 35.59
C SER A 5 24.27 11.10 37.03
N GLU A 6 23.17 11.80 37.27
CA GLU A 6 22.75 12.18 38.63
C GLU A 6 22.03 11.02 39.34
N ILE A 7 21.25 10.24 38.60
CA ILE A 7 20.56 9.06 39.12
C ILE A 7 21.60 8.00 39.57
N LEU A 8 22.67 7.82 38.82
CA LEU A 8 23.73 6.86 39.14
C LEU A 8 24.46 7.18 40.44
N LYS A 9 24.41 8.43 40.92
CA LYS A 9 25.01 8.84 42.21
C LYS A 9 24.10 8.57 43.42
N GLN A 10 22.79 8.27 43.14
CA GLN A 10 21.84 8.04 44.23
C GLN A 10 21.97 6.61 44.78
N PRO A 11 21.85 6.40 46.10
CA PRO A 11 21.81 5.08 46.68
C PRO A 11 20.50 4.38 46.29
N GLU A 12 20.55 3.04 46.16
CA GLU A 12 19.34 2.22 46.07
C GLU A 12 18.50 2.38 47.35
N GLY A 13 17.20 2.16 47.19
CA GLY A 13 16.28 2.31 48.30
C GLY A 13 14.84 2.02 47.90
N ARG A 14 13.89 2.48 48.70
CA ARG A 14 12.46 2.16 48.49
C ARG A 14 11.88 2.56 47.15
N ARG A 15 12.55 3.47 46.42
CA ARG A 15 12.05 4.04 45.16
C ARG A 15 13.04 3.97 44.00
N LEU A 16 14.21 3.37 44.22
CA LEU A 16 15.26 3.29 43.23
C LEU A 16 15.96 1.94 43.33
N GLU A 17 15.95 1.18 42.25
CA GLU A 17 16.58 -0.13 42.15
C GLU A 17 17.39 -0.20 40.85
N PHE A 18 18.58 -0.77 40.91
CA PHE A 18 19.44 -1.05 39.75
C PHE A 18 19.65 -2.54 39.62
N LYS A 19 19.68 -3.04 38.38
CA LYS A 19 20.06 -4.42 38.08
C LYS A 19 20.94 -4.46 36.85
N THR A 20 21.95 -5.31 36.89
CA THR A 20 22.80 -5.57 35.72
C THR A 20 22.03 -6.24 34.63
N ASP A 21 21.25 -7.25 34.98
CA ASP A 21 20.47 -8.08 34.06
C ASP A 21 19.00 -8.01 34.38
N LEU A 22 18.18 -8.50 33.46
CA LEU A 22 16.73 -8.59 33.67
C LEU A 22 16.45 -9.63 34.76
N PRO A 23 15.84 -9.25 35.89
CA PRO A 23 15.50 -10.19 36.95
C PRO A 23 14.38 -11.14 36.51
N THR A 24 14.19 -12.22 37.23
CA THR A 24 13.07 -13.13 37.01
C THR A 24 11.73 -12.40 37.17
N ASN A 25 10.67 -12.93 36.53
CA ASN A 25 9.35 -12.33 36.64
C ASN A 25 8.87 -12.20 38.11
N ALA A 26 9.27 -13.13 38.96
CA ALA A 26 8.93 -13.11 40.40
C ALA A 26 9.65 -11.98 41.14
N GLU A 27 10.91 -11.75 40.83
CA GLU A 27 11.72 -10.65 41.44
C GLU A 27 11.25 -9.28 40.92
N LEU A 28 10.99 -9.19 39.61
CA LEU A 28 10.45 -7.98 39.01
C LEU A 28 9.08 -7.62 39.60
N ALA A 29 8.20 -8.62 39.77
CA ALA A 29 6.89 -8.43 40.39
C ALA A 29 7.01 -7.95 41.84
N LYS A 30 7.94 -8.50 42.63
CA LYS A 30 8.20 -8.04 44.01
C LYS A 30 8.64 -6.59 44.04
N THR A 31 9.58 -6.18 43.18
CA THR A 31 10.06 -4.80 43.07
C THR A 31 8.95 -3.84 42.67
N ILE A 32 8.15 -4.22 41.64
CA ILE A 32 7.02 -3.41 41.19
C ILE A 32 5.96 -3.27 42.32
N ILE A 33 5.62 -4.36 42.99
CA ILE A 33 4.67 -4.33 44.11
C ILE A 33 5.22 -3.44 45.28
N SER A 34 6.49 -3.56 45.56
CA SER A 34 7.13 -2.70 46.60
C SER A 34 7.01 -1.23 46.21
N PHE A 35 7.31 -0.85 44.99
CA PHE A 35 7.18 0.51 44.51
C PHE A 35 5.74 1.01 44.46
N ALA A 36 4.77 0.12 44.10
CA ALA A 36 3.36 0.45 44.09
C ALA A 36 2.77 0.69 45.47
N ASN A 37 3.28 -0.01 46.49
CA ASN A 37 2.86 0.14 47.87
C ASN A 37 3.51 1.37 48.56
N ASP A 38 4.54 1.96 47.96
CA ASP A 38 5.11 3.26 48.32
C ASP A 38 4.63 4.32 47.31
N ALA A 39 5.19 5.49 47.27
CA ALA A 39 4.82 6.55 46.32
C ALA A 39 5.44 6.38 44.93
N GLY A 40 5.54 5.15 44.45
CA GLY A 40 6.17 4.78 43.17
C GLY A 40 7.70 4.62 43.31
N GLY A 41 8.33 4.24 42.17
CA GLY A 41 9.79 4.06 42.10
C GLY A 41 10.30 3.98 40.68
N SER A 42 11.63 3.96 40.57
CA SER A 42 12.35 3.81 39.29
C SER A 42 13.23 2.58 39.37
N PHE A 43 13.06 1.72 38.34
CA PHE A 43 13.81 0.50 38.18
C PHE A 43 14.67 0.60 36.93
N TYR A 44 15.99 0.48 37.08
CA TYR A 44 16.95 0.60 35.99
C TYR A 44 17.64 -0.74 35.76
N ILE A 45 17.65 -1.20 34.51
CA ILE A 45 18.31 -2.44 34.11
C ILE A 45 19.48 -2.11 33.17
N GLY A 46 20.54 -2.90 33.24
CA GLY A 46 21.79 -2.65 32.52
C GLY A 46 22.73 -1.72 33.28
N ILE A 47 22.55 -1.64 34.58
CA ILE A 47 23.42 -0.87 35.48
C ILE A 47 24.03 -1.82 36.52
N GLN A 48 25.33 -1.95 36.49
CA GLN A 48 26.09 -2.69 37.49
C GLN A 48 26.15 -1.87 38.81
N GLU A 49 25.95 -2.55 39.93
CA GLU A 49 25.91 -1.89 41.25
C GLU A 49 27.29 -1.55 41.76
N ASN A 50 28.27 -2.45 41.61
CA ASN A 50 29.56 -2.28 42.23
C ASN A 50 30.72 -2.76 41.31
N PRO A 51 31.57 -1.88 40.77
CA PRO A 51 31.41 -0.41 40.78
C PRO A 51 30.17 -0.01 39.97
N ARG A 52 29.50 1.09 40.36
CA ARG A 52 28.30 1.54 39.65
C ARG A 52 28.66 2.05 38.28
N ALA A 53 28.19 1.32 37.26
CA ALA A 53 28.51 1.60 35.88
C ALA A 53 27.34 1.19 34.94
N ILE A 54 27.17 1.93 33.85
CA ILE A 54 26.25 1.55 32.79
C ILE A 54 26.92 0.45 31.99
N VAL A 55 26.39 -0.77 32.04
CA VAL A 55 26.86 -1.92 31.25
C VAL A 55 25.93 -2.17 30.05
N GLY A 56 24.72 -1.62 30.07
CA GLY A 56 23.71 -1.85 29.05
C GLY A 56 23.10 -3.25 29.16
N LEU A 57 22.15 -3.54 28.28
CA LEU A 57 21.56 -4.87 28.13
C LEU A 57 22.21 -5.54 26.92
N ASN A 58 22.51 -6.84 27.02
CA ASN A 58 22.95 -7.62 25.87
C ASN A 58 21.78 -7.78 24.87
N ASP A 59 22.10 -8.06 23.59
CA ASP A 59 21.09 -8.15 22.53
C ASP A 59 20.12 -9.32 22.72
N GLU A 60 20.52 -10.35 23.43
CA GLU A 60 19.65 -11.48 23.76
C GLU A 60 18.58 -11.11 24.80
N LEU A 61 18.90 -10.29 25.79
CA LEU A 61 17.93 -9.77 26.76
C LEU A 61 16.96 -8.77 26.11
N ARG A 62 17.41 -7.98 25.13
CA ARG A 62 16.52 -7.12 24.33
C ARG A 62 15.50 -7.96 23.55
N LYS A 63 15.86 -9.14 23.07
CA LYS A 63 14.97 -10.08 22.39
C LYS A 63 14.00 -10.81 23.32
N GLN A 64 14.37 -11.00 24.60
CA GLN A 64 13.54 -11.72 25.58
C GLN A 64 12.37 -10.89 26.14
N GLN A 65 12.37 -9.58 26.04
CA GLN A 65 11.32 -8.74 26.63
C GLN A 65 9.94 -8.97 26.02
N PHE A 66 9.86 -9.28 24.71
CA PHE A 66 8.66 -9.73 24.02
C PHE A 66 9.06 -10.72 22.91
N PRO A 67 9.49 -11.96 23.25
CA PRO A 67 10.08 -12.89 22.30
C PRO A 67 9.14 -13.30 21.17
N TYR A 68 7.84 -13.00 21.31
CA TYR A 68 6.79 -13.32 20.34
C TYR A 68 6.17 -12.07 19.69
N ALA A 69 6.65 -10.88 19.99
CA ALA A 69 6.11 -9.64 19.44
C ALA A 69 6.84 -9.26 18.17
N LYS A 70 6.45 -9.85 17.04
CA LYS A 70 7.02 -9.56 15.72
C LYS A 70 6.03 -8.84 14.83
N VAL A 71 6.57 -8.19 13.78
CA VAL A 71 5.80 -7.69 12.65
C VAL A 71 6.30 -8.39 11.39
N GLU A 72 5.41 -9.09 10.72
CA GLU A 72 5.66 -9.72 9.44
C GLU A 72 5.16 -8.81 8.31
N CYS A 73 6.07 -8.36 7.47
CA CYS A 73 5.77 -7.52 6.32
C CYS A 73 5.98 -8.30 5.03
N ALA A 74 5.07 -8.18 4.09
CA ALA A 74 5.16 -8.82 2.78
C ALA A 74 4.62 -7.93 1.67
N ARG A 75 5.30 -7.90 0.52
CA ARG A 75 4.81 -7.34 -0.74
C ARG A 75 4.49 -8.50 -1.69
N PHE A 76 3.24 -8.62 -2.09
CA PHE A 76 2.77 -9.65 -3.02
C PHE A 76 2.63 -9.09 -4.44
N LYS A 77 2.86 -9.93 -5.43
CA LYS A 77 2.50 -9.64 -6.81
C LYS A 77 1.00 -9.98 -7.02
N GLY A 78 0.26 -9.03 -7.57
CA GLY A 78 -1.19 -9.18 -7.77
C GLY A 78 -2.02 -8.77 -6.55
N THR A 79 -3.27 -9.19 -6.53
CA THR A 79 -4.30 -8.75 -5.56
C THR A 79 -4.60 -9.75 -4.45
N ILE A 80 -3.94 -10.91 -4.48
CA ILE A 80 -4.09 -12.01 -3.52
C ILE A 80 -2.74 -12.48 -2.98
N THR A 81 -2.76 -13.16 -1.84
CA THR A 81 -1.57 -13.83 -1.29
C THR A 81 -1.08 -14.94 -2.22
N GLY A 82 0.21 -14.98 -2.47
CA GLY A 82 0.82 -15.99 -3.35
C GLY A 82 2.29 -15.69 -3.55
N ASN A 83 2.65 -15.10 -4.69
CA ASN A 83 4.04 -14.80 -5.03
C ASN A 83 4.55 -13.57 -4.26
N PHE A 84 5.58 -13.75 -3.46
CA PHE A 84 6.28 -12.66 -2.78
C PHE A 84 7.19 -11.90 -3.74
N ILE A 85 7.12 -10.56 -3.69
CA ILE A 85 8.11 -9.67 -4.30
C ILE A 85 9.20 -9.36 -3.27
N ASP A 86 8.79 -9.08 -2.02
CA ASP A 86 9.67 -8.82 -0.87
C ASP A 86 8.99 -9.26 0.42
N GLN A 87 9.80 -9.65 1.41
CA GLN A 87 9.31 -9.99 2.74
C GLN A 87 10.32 -9.62 3.80
N LYS A 88 9.83 -9.21 4.96
CA LYS A 88 10.68 -8.84 6.10
C LYS A 88 10.00 -9.19 7.41
N THR A 89 10.70 -9.90 8.29
CA THR A 89 10.32 -10.06 9.69
C THR A 89 11.03 -9.00 10.53
N ILE A 90 10.28 -8.26 11.31
CA ILE A 90 10.76 -7.23 12.22
C ILE A 90 10.59 -7.77 13.64
N ASP A 91 11.71 -8.14 14.27
CA ASP A 91 11.81 -8.72 15.61
C ASP A 91 12.56 -7.81 16.61
N THR A 92 12.63 -6.53 16.30
CA THR A 92 13.29 -5.52 17.11
C THR A 92 12.44 -5.07 18.30
N ASN A 93 12.94 -4.09 19.07
CA ASN A 93 12.20 -3.47 20.15
C ASN A 93 10.84 -2.93 19.67
N VAL A 94 9.80 -3.13 20.46
CA VAL A 94 8.42 -2.72 20.14
C VAL A 94 8.32 -1.23 19.75
N SER A 95 9.11 -0.37 20.40
CA SER A 95 9.17 1.07 20.10
C SER A 95 9.70 1.40 18.70
N ILE A 96 10.45 0.49 18.08
CA ILE A 96 11.05 0.67 16.75
C ILE A 96 10.27 -0.07 15.68
N GLN A 97 9.49 -1.09 16.06
CA GLN A 97 8.75 -1.94 15.11
C GLN A 97 7.82 -1.13 14.21
N ALA A 98 7.09 -0.17 14.78
CA ALA A 98 6.17 0.68 14.01
C ALA A 98 6.90 1.47 12.93
N GLU A 99 8.06 2.07 13.26
CA GLU A 99 8.85 2.83 12.30
C GLU A 99 9.43 1.94 11.20
N GLN A 100 9.97 0.77 11.55
CA GLN A 100 10.52 -0.15 10.55
C GLN A 100 9.45 -0.73 9.63
N ALA A 101 8.26 -0.96 10.14
CA ALA A 101 7.11 -1.40 9.36
C ALA A 101 6.63 -0.30 8.39
N TYR A 102 6.56 0.93 8.87
CA TYR A 102 6.25 2.09 8.03
C TYR A 102 7.26 2.30 6.91
N GLN A 103 8.56 2.21 7.22
CA GLN A 103 9.63 2.28 6.21
C GLN A 103 9.57 1.14 5.19
N PHE A 104 9.10 -0.05 5.59
CA PHE A 104 8.86 -1.14 4.64
C PHE A 104 7.73 -0.76 3.65
N ILE A 105 6.62 -0.20 4.12
CA ILE A 105 5.53 0.23 3.23
C ILE A 105 6.01 1.32 2.27
N LEU A 106 6.69 2.36 2.77
CA LEU A 106 7.18 3.46 1.92
C LEU A 106 8.09 3.02 0.78
N ARG A 107 8.81 1.91 0.93
CA ARG A 107 9.65 1.35 -0.14
C ARG A 107 8.85 0.66 -1.25
N HIS A 108 7.61 0.29 -0.97
CA HIS A 108 6.77 -0.51 -1.87
C HIS A 108 5.56 0.23 -2.42
N ILE A 109 5.37 1.48 -2.05
CA ILE A 109 4.36 2.37 -2.62
C ILE A 109 5.03 3.47 -3.44
N SER A 110 4.32 3.91 -4.47
CA SER A 110 4.83 4.91 -5.38
C SER A 110 4.62 6.34 -4.84
N GLN A 111 5.56 7.21 -5.15
CA GLN A 111 5.37 8.66 -5.03
C GLN A 111 5.29 9.22 -6.44
N SER A 112 4.15 9.78 -6.80
CA SER A 112 3.92 10.35 -8.13
C SER A 112 3.72 11.86 -8.05
N SER A 113 4.12 12.55 -9.12
CA SER A 113 3.78 13.95 -9.31
C SER A 113 2.38 14.01 -9.91
N THR A 114 1.40 14.45 -9.14
CA THR A 114 0.01 14.50 -9.57
C THR A 114 -0.43 15.86 -10.08
N ASP A 115 0.30 16.92 -9.78
CA ASP A 115 -0.08 18.26 -10.22
C ASP A 115 1.12 19.18 -10.43
N TYR A 116 1.06 19.95 -11.51
CA TYR A 116 1.97 21.06 -11.81
C TYR A 116 1.20 22.37 -11.66
N SER A 117 0.99 22.84 -10.44
CA SER A 117 0.44 24.17 -10.22
C SER A 117 1.52 25.22 -10.47
N GLY A 118 1.64 25.68 -11.71
CA GLY A 118 2.65 26.67 -12.11
C GLY A 118 4.08 26.12 -12.14
N VAL A 119 4.99 26.72 -11.37
CA VAL A 119 6.40 26.34 -11.31
C VAL A 119 6.67 25.24 -10.26
N TYR A 120 5.71 24.95 -9.41
CA TYR A 120 5.87 24.02 -8.30
C TYR A 120 5.34 22.63 -8.63
N ARG A 121 6.14 21.61 -8.33
CA ARG A 121 5.78 20.20 -8.40
C ARG A 121 5.24 19.78 -7.03
N ASN A 122 4.02 19.26 -7.01
CA ASN A 122 3.44 18.62 -5.82
C ASN A 122 3.59 17.11 -5.93
N ASP A 123 4.48 16.55 -5.11
CA ASP A 123 4.67 15.11 -5.01
C ASP A 123 3.65 14.53 -4.03
N ARG A 124 2.88 13.55 -4.48
CA ARG A 124 1.86 12.88 -3.69
C ARG A 124 2.15 11.38 -3.64
N TRP A 125 1.98 10.80 -2.47
CA TRP A 125 2.06 9.35 -2.32
C TRP A 125 0.80 8.68 -2.88
N GLU A 126 0.96 7.46 -3.37
CA GLU A 126 -0.13 6.61 -3.87
C GLU A 126 -1.18 6.31 -2.77
N TYR A 127 -0.75 6.25 -1.53
CA TYR A 127 -1.58 6.00 -0.36
C TYR A 127 -1.42 7.10 0.70
N PRO A 128 -2.42 7.31 1.59
CA PRO A 128 -2.39 8.30 2.67
C PRO A 128 -1.38 7.87 3.75
N ILE A 129 -0.13 8.31 3.60
CA ILE A 129 0.99 7.86 4.45
C ILE A 129 0.82 8.25 5.92
N ILE A 130 0.13 9.36 6.21
CA ILE A 130 -0.14 9.80 7.59
C ILE A 130 -1.14 8.84 8.24
N ALA A 131 -2.22 8.47 7.54
CA ALA A 131 -3.20 7.50 8.01
C ALA A 131 -2.58 6.11 8.20
N ILE A 132 -1.76 5.64 7.24
CA ILE A 132 -1.03 4.37 7.33
C ILE A 132 -0.12 4.34 8.57
N ARG A 133 0.65 5.41 8.79
CA ARG A 133 1.53 5.54 9.97
C ARG A 133 0.74 5.40 11.26
N GLU A 134 -0.42 6.04 11.33
CA GLU A 134 -1.27 6.00 12.52
C GLU A 134 -1.85 4.58 12.73
N VAL A 135 -2.33 3.92 11.69
CA VAL A 135 -2.82 2.54 11.77
C VAL A 135 -1.73 1.57 12.21
N ILE A 136 -0.49 1.73 11.74
CA ILE A 136 0.65 0.88 12.18
C ILE A 136 0.97 1.11 13.67
N ARG A 137 1.00 2.37 14.11
CA ARG A 137 1.21 2.71 15.53
C ARG A 137 0.12 2.07 16.40
N ASN A 138 -1.13 2.22 15.99
CA ASN A 138 -2.27 1.62 16.68
C ASN A 138 -2.19 0.08 16.69
N ALA A 139 -1.77 -0.55 15.58
CA ALA A 139 -1.57 -1.99 15.51
C ALA A 139 -0.55 -2.49 16.55
N VAL A 140 0.54 -1.75 16.77
CA VAL A 140 1.57 -2.08 17.76
C VAL A 140 1.09 -1.80 19.18
N ILE A 141 0.48 -0.63 19.43
CA ILE A 141 0.07 -0.21 20.79
C ILE A 141 -1.09 -1.03 21.31
N HIS A 142 -2.07 -1.33 20.45
CA HIS A 142 -3.30 -2.05 20.83
C HIS A 142 -3.21 -3.56 20.56
N ARG A 143 -2.07 -4.08 20.09
CA ARG A 143 -1.84 -5.51 19.97
C ARG A 143 -2.17 -6.22 21.28
N ASP A 144 -2.83 -7.36 21.19
CA ASP A 144 -2.98 -8.26 22.33
C ASP A 144 -1.69 -9.09 22.49
N TYR A 145 -0.85 -8.67 23.43
CA TYR A 145 0.43 -9.31 23.71
C TYR A 145 0.30 -10.64 24.46
N SER A 146 -0.89 -11.01 24.93
CA SER A 146 -1.16 -12.35 25.48
C SER A 146 -1.22 -13.42 24.40
N LEU A 147 -1.44 -13.04 23.14
CA LEU A 147 -1.50 -13.93 21.99
C LEU A 147 -0.10 -14.19 21.42
N GLY A 148 0.73 -14.91 22.15
CA GLY A 148 2.15 -15.13 21.85
C GLY A 148 2.45 -15.85 20.54
N GLY A 149 1.49 -16.56 19.94
CA GLY A 149 1.66 -17.26 18.65
C GLY A 149 1.15 -16.48 17.43
N LYS A 150 0.84 -15.19 17.56
CA LYS A 150 0.28 -14.38 16.47
C LYS A 150 1.06 -13.09 16.30
N ASP A 151 1.53 -12.82 15.09
CA ASP A 151 2.28 -11.62 14.76
C ASP A 151 1.38 -10.55 14.13
N ILE A 152 1.81 -9.29 14.21
CA ILE A 152 1.24 -8.24 13.37
C ILE A 152 1.64 -8.55 11.94
N LYS A 153 0.68 -8.48 11.00
CA LYS A 153 0.92 -8.74 9.59
C LYS A 153 0.61 -7.52 8.75
N ILE A 154 1.56 -7.15 7.92
CA ILE A 154 1.41 -6.10 6.92
C ILE A 154 1.57 -6.74 5.56
N ALA A 155 0.51 -6.69 4.76
CA ALA A 155 0.48 -7.23 3.41
C ALA A 155 0.19 -6.11 2.42
N ILE A 156 1.10 -5.92 1.46
CA ILE A 156 0.99 -4.95 0.39
C ILE A 156 0.71 -5.71 -0.90
N PHE A 157 -0.39 -5.38 -1.55
CA PHE A 157 -0.82 -5.92 -2.85
C PHE A 157 -0.73 -4.83 -3.92
N ASP A 158 -1.08 -5.15 -5.15
CA ASP A 158 -1.10 -4.16 -6.22
C ASP A 158 -2.28 -3.17 -6.07
N ASP A 159 -3.37 -3.62 -5.42
CA ASP A 159 -4.62 -2.87 -5.25
C ASP A 159 -4.89 -2.39 -3.82
N LYS A 160 -4.16 -2.87 -2.82
CA LYS A 160 -4.46 -2.58 -1.41
C LYS A 160 -3.30 -2.82 -0.46
N ILE A 161 -3.44 -2.24 0.74
CA ILE A 161 -2.56 -2.49 1.89
C ILE A 161 -3.43 -3.02 3.04
N GLU A 162 -3.08 -4.17 3.59
CA GLU A 162 -3.73 -4.77 4.75
C GLU A 162 -2.81 -4.74 5.97
N ILE A 163 -3.29 -4.21 7.10
CA ILE A 163 -2.59 -4.19 8.38
C ILE A 163 -3.45 -4.95 9.38
N THR A 164 -2.93 -6.07 9.88
CA THR A 164 -3.65 -6.97 10.79
C THR A 164 -2.90 -7.05 12.12
N SER A 165 -3.57 -6.69 13.22
CA SER A 165 -3.04 -6.80 14.58
C SER A 165 -3.76 -7.89 15.37
N PRO A 166 -3.04 -8.71 16.17
CA PRO A 166 -3.65 -9.64 17.10
C PRO A 166 -4.48 -8.91 18.17
N GLY A 167 -5.68 -9.40 18.45
CA GLY A 167 -6.66 -8.79 19.35
C GLY A 167 -7.78 -8.09 18.59
N LYS A 168 -9.02 -8.26 19.07
CA LYS A 168 -10.18 -7.55 18.53
C LYS A 168 -10.16 -6.08 18.92
N LEU A 169 -10.99 -5.26 18.30
CA LEU A 169 -11.21 -3.88 18.74
C LEU A 169 -11.73 -3.86 20.18
N MET A 170 -11.35 -2.85 20.94
CA MET A 170 -11.87 -2.68 22.31
C MET A 170 -13.37 -2.35 22.24
N PRO A 171 -14.22 -2.96 23.09
CA PRO A 171 -15.67 -2.76 23.03
C PRO A 171 -16.15 -1.31 23.21
N SER A 172 -15.30 -0.46 23.78
CA SER A 172 -15.52 0.97 24.01
C SER A 172 -15.18 1.85 22.81
N VAL A 173 -14.61 1.28 21.74
CA VAL A 173 -14.17 2.02 20.55
C VAL A 173 -15.01 1.61 19.34
N ASP A 174 -15.68 2.57 18.72
CA ASP A 174 -16.35 2.39 17.45
C ASP A 174 -15.48 2.96 16.32
N PHE A 175 -14.91 2.07 15.53
CA PHE A 175 -14.07 2.47 14.38
C PHE A 175 -14.89 3.09 13.24
N SER A 176 -16.22 2.90 13.23
CA SER A 176 -17.11 3.55 12.26
C SER A 176 -17.37 5.02 12.58
N ASP A 177 -17.15 5.44 13.84
CA ASP A 177 -17.29 6.81 14.31
C ASP A 177 -15.93 7.39 14.70
N MET A 178 -15.08 7.61 13.69
CA MET A 178 -13.70 8.09 13.86
C MET A 178 -13.63 9.53 14.42
N ASP A 179 -14.68 10.32 14.24
CA ASP A 179 -14.74 11.72 14.73
C ASP A 179 -15.12 11.85 16.19
N SER A 180 -15.61 10.78 16.83
CA SER A 180 -16.12 10.81 18.22
C SER A 180 -15.03 11.07 19.29
N GLY A 181 -13.75 11.03 18.92
CA GLY A 181 -12.63 11.21 19.84
C GLY A 181 -12.50 10.09 20.87
N GLN A 182 -13.09 8.93 20.62
CA GLN A 182 -13.00 7.77 21.48
C GLN A 182 -11.60 7.19 21.47
N SER A 183 -11.08 6.93 22.65
CA SER A 183 -9.77 6.29 22.83
C SER A 183 -9.82 5.35 24.02
N ASP A 184 -9.49 4.10 23.80
CA ASP A 184 -9.27 3.13 24.87
C ASP A 184 -7.90 2.47 24.70
N ILE A 185 -7.21 2.26 25.82
CA ILE A 185 -5.83 1.76 25.82
C ILE A 185 -5.83 0.31 26.31
N ARG A 186 -5.58 -0.64 25.41
CA ARG A 186 -5.39 -2.05 25.77
C ARG A 186 -4.16 -2.22 26.66
N ASN A 187 -3.06 -1.63 26.28
CA ASN A 187 -1.76 -1.81 26.94
C ASN A 187 -1.40 -0.57 27.78
N LYS A 188 -1.91 -0.53 29.02
CA LYS A 188 -1.76 0.59 29.97
C LYS A 188 -0.30 0.91 30.32
N ILE A 189 0.63 -0.03 30.10
CA ILE A 189 2.07 0.17 30.33
C ILE A 189 2.76 0.73 29.08
N LEU A 190 2.46 0.19 27.90
CA LEU A 190 3.11 0.59 26.65
C LEU A 190 2.71 1.99 26.18
N ALA A 191 1.45 2.34 26.28
CA ALA A 191 0.96 3.63 25.78
C ALA A 191 1.63 4.83 26.45
N PRO A 192 1.81 4.90 27.78
CA PRO A 192 2.59 5.99 28.41
C PRO A 192 4.06 6.05 27.97
N VAL A 193 4.69 4.90 27.70
CA VAL A 193 6.06 4.85 27.19
C VAL A 193 6.13 5.42 25.78
N PHE A 194 5.22 5.00 24.89
CA PHE A 194 5.15 5.51 23.53
C PHE A 194 4.86 7.01 23.48
N LYS A 195 4.02 7.50 24.39
CA LYS A 195 3.76 8.92 24.58
C LYS A 195 5.02 9.70 24.97
N ARG A 196 5.80 9.20 25.94
CA ARG A 196 7.07 9.82 26.36
C ARG A 196 8.12 9.82 25.25
N LEU A 197 8.11 8.79 24.38
CA LEU A 197 8.99 8.70 23.23
C LEU A 197 8.52 9.57 22.04
N GLY A 198 7.37 10.25 22.15
CA GLY A 198 6.81 11.06 21.07
C GLY A 198 6.27 10.24 19.90
N ILE A 199 6.03 8.94 20.10
CA ILE A 199 5.52 8.04 19.05
C ILE A 199 4.02 8.23 18.88
N ILE A 200 3.27 8.54 19.95
CA ILE A 200 1.84 8.83 19.92
C ILE A 200 1.51 10.18 20.53
N GLU A 201 0.43 10.77 20.04
CA GLU A 201 -0.08 12.04 20.56
C GLU A 201 -0.95 11.87 21.82
N GLN A 202 -1.20 13.01 22.50
CA GLN A 202 -1.76 12.97 23.86
C GLN A 202 -3.28 12.78 23.92
N TRP A 203 -4.03 13.03 22.84
CA TRP A 203 -5.46 13.32 22.92
C TRP A 203 -6.40 12.35 22.20
N GLY A 204 -5.94 11.18 21.79
CA GLY A 204 -6.82 10.20 21.11
C GLY A 204 -7.29 10.63 19.72
N ASN A 205 -6.63 11.58 19.09
CA ASN A 205 -6.98 12.13 17.77
C ASN A 205 -6.59 11.21 16.60
N GLY A 206 -6.07 10.01 16.86
CA GLY A 206 -5.57 9.13 15.82
C GLY A 206 -6.61 8.74 14.78
N LEU A 207 -7.83 8.41 15.19
CA LEU A 207 -8.91 8.08 14.27
C LEU A 207 -9.35 9.29 13.45
N LYS A 208 -9.46 10.46 14.09
CA LYS A 208 -9.79 11.71 13.41
C LYS A 208 -8.74 12.07 12.36
N LEU A 209 -7.46 11.93 12.69
CA LEU A 209 -6.36 12.16 11.75
C LEU A 209 -6.45 11.23 10.53
N ILE A 210 -6.83 9.97 10.73
CA ILE A 210 -7.08 9.03 9.63
C ILE A 210 -8.23 9.53 8.74
N ALA A 211 -9.35 9.95 9.35
CA ALA A 211 -10.52 10.45 8.63
C ALA A 211 -10.20 11.72 7.81
N GLU A 212 -9.49 12.67 8.40
CA GLU A 212 -9.08 13.92 7.73
C GLU A 212 -8.14 13.63 6.55
N GLU A 213 -7.18 12.74 6.72
CA GLU A 213 -6.24 12.37 5.66
C GLU A 213 -6.94 11.66 4.49
N LEU A 214 -7.92 10.80 4.77
CA LEU A 214 -8.69 10.11 3.73
C LEU A 214 -9.51 11.07 2.85
N GLN A 215 -9.91 12.23 3.35
CA GLN A 215 -10.61 13.23 2.52
C GLN A 215 -9.74 13.76 1.38
N VAL A 216 -8.42 13.75 1.55
CA VAL A 216 -7.45 14.14 0.52
C VAL A 216 -7.21 13.01 -0.50
N TYR A 217 -7.61 11.77 -0.17
CA TYR A 217 -7.43 10.57 -1.00
C TYR A 217 -8.76 9.90 -1.33
N PRO A 218 -9.64 10.52 -2.15
CA PRO A 218 -10.97 9.96 -2.45
C PRO A 218 -10.93 8.62 -3.20
N GLU A 219 -9.80 8.29 -3.84
CA GLU A 219 -9.56 7.02 -4.50
C GLU A 219 -9.18 5.88 -3.54
N ILE A 220 -8.92 6.18 -2.26
CA ILE A 220 -8.57 5.18 -1.26
C ILE A 220 -9.76 4.93 -0.35
N GLU A 221 -10.29 3.72 -0.42
CA GLU A 221 -11.33 3.25 0.50
C GLU A 221 -10.70 2.59 1.72
N LEU A 222 -11.08 3.06 2.92
CA LEU A 222 -10.72 2.42 4.18
C LEU A 222 -11.83 1.47 4.62
N SER A 223 -11.47 0.22 4.86
CA SER A 223 -12.36 -0.76 5.46
C SER A 223 -11.69 -1.48 6.63
N TRP A 224 -12.48 -2.09 7.50
CA TRP A 224 -11.98 -2.87 8.62
C TRP A 224 -12.81 -4.11 8.88
N LYS A 225 -12.20 -5.11 9.47
CA LYS A 225 -12.86 -6.35 9.89
C LYS A 225 -12.11 -7.05 11.02
N GLU A 226 -12.80 -7.95 11.70
CA GLU A 226 -12.24 -8.79 12.76
C GLU A 226 -12.13 -10.26 12.30
N PRO A 227 -11.03 -10.65 11.63
CA PRO A 227 -10.82 -12.03 11.22
C PRO A 227 -10.41 -12.88 12.43
N GLY A 228 -11.34 -13.65 12.97
CA GLY A 228 -11.13 -14.47 14.18
C GLY A 228 -10.89 -13.60 15.42
N ILE A 229 -9.69 -13.67 16.00
CA ILE A 229 -9.28 -12.89 17.18
C ILE A 229 -8.31 -11.76 16.82
N ALA A 230 -8.34 -11.26 15.60
CA ALA A 230 -7.50 -10.16 15.14
C ALA A 230 -8.36 -8.99 14.63
N PHE A 231 -7.76 -7.83 14.53
CA PHE A 231 -8.35 -6.63 13.91
C PHE A 231 -7.53 -6.29 12.66
N ARG A 232 -8.22 -6.12 11.52
CA ARG A 232 -7.59 -5.79 10.24
C ARG A 232 -8.16 -4.50 9.70
N VAL A 233 -7.26 -3.61 9.29
CA VAL A 233 -7.56 -2.41 8.50
C VAL A 233 -7.03 -2.61 7.09
N THR A 234 -7.82 -2.21 6.10
CA THR A 234 -7.49 -2.32 4.67
C THR A 234 -7.66 -0.97 4.00
N PHE A 235 -6.61 -0.51 3.31
CA PHE A 235 -6.64 0.63 2.41
C PHE A 235 -6.70 0.08 0.98
N THR A 236 -7.82 0.28 0.28
CA THR A 236 -8.04 -0.23 -1.09
C THR A 236 -7.98 0.93 -2.09
N ASN A 237 -7.16 0.79 -3.13
CA ASN A 237 -7.11 1.73 -4.24
C ASN A 237 -8.19 1.36 -5.27
N THR A 238 -9.26 2.15 -5.32
CA THR A 238 -10.41 1.90 -6.21
C THR A 238 -10.09 2.16 -7.68
N ASN A 239 -9.14 3.05 -7.98
CA ASN A 239 -8.70 3.32 -9.35
C ASN A 239 -8.03 2.10 -9.98
N PHE A 240 -7.33 1.27 -9.18
CA PHE A 240 -6.72 0.04 -9.68
C PHE A 240 -7.77 -0.95 -10.19
N GLN A 241 -8.91 -1.06 -9.52
CA GLN A 241 -10.01 -1.94 -9.95
C GLN A 241 -10.65 -1.45 -11.24
N GLN A 242 -10.84 -0.14 -11.40
CA GLN A 242 -11.37 0.46 -12.62
C GLN A 242 -10.44 0.21 -13.81
N GLN A 243 -9.15 0.41 -13.65
CA GLN A 243 -8.15 0.14 -14.69
C GLN A 243 -8.13 -1.34 -15.11
N GLN A 244 -8.31 -2.27 -14.16
CA GLN A 244 -8.40 -3.70 -14.50
C GLN A 244 -9.66 -4.06 -15.27
N VAL A 245 -10.79 -3.46 -14.93
CA VAL A 245 -12.04 -3.66 -15.69
C VAL A 245 -11.90 -3.14 -17.11
N GLU A 246 -11.39 -1.92 -17.28
CA GLU A 246 -11.12 -1.32 -18.58
C GLU A 246 -10.14 -2.16 -19.42
N GLN A 247 -9.09 -2.69 -18.79
CA GLN A 247 -8.12 -3.54 -19.45
C GLN A 247 -8.72 -4.89 -19.86
N HIS A 248 -9.60 -5.47 -19.04
CA HIS A 248 -10.27 -6.73 -19.36
C HIS A 248 -11.31 -6.57 -20.45
N GLU A 249 -12.10 -5.52 -20.44
CA GLU A 249 -13.02 -5.16 -21.54
C GLU A 249 -12.26 -4.95 -22.84
N PHE A 250 -11.13 -4.26 -22.76
CA PHE A 250 -10.25 -4.03 -23.88
C PHE A 250 -9.62 -5.35 -24.43
N GLU A 251 -9.18 -6.27 -23.57
CA GLU A 251 -8.67 -7.58 -23.99
C GLU A 251 -9.76 -8.45 -24.65
N ASN A 252 -11.01 -8.34 -24.20
CA ASN A 252 -12.15 -8.99 -24.81
C ASN A 252 -12.45 -8.42 -26.21
N GLU A 253 -12.36 -7.10 -26.39
CA GLU A 253 -12.48 -6.43 -27.68
C GLU A 253 -11.36 -6.84 -28.64
N LEU A 254 -10.12 -6.92 -28.17
CA LEU A 254 -8.99 -7.46 -28.94
C LEU A 254 -9.28 -8.89 -29.45
N GLY A 255 -9.82 -9.74 -28.57
CA GLY A 255 -10.23 -11.09 -28.93
C GLY A 255 -11.31 -11.12 -30.00
N ALA A 256 -12.28 -10.20 -29.94
CA ALA A 256 -13.35 -10.07 -30.94
C ALA A 256 -12.80 -9.57 -32.29
N ILE A 257 -11.87 -8.63 -32.30
CA ILE A 257 -11.17 -8.17 -33.51
C ILE A 257 -10.38 -9.33 -34.13
N GLY A 258 -9.62 -10.06 -33.32
CA GLY A 258 -8.85 -11.21 -33.74
C GLY A 258 -9.72 -12.30 -34.39
N THR A 259 -10.88 -12.57 -33.81
CA THR A 259 -11.84 -13.54 -34.33
C THR A 259 -12.46 -13.09 -35.67
N LYS A 260 -12.86 -11.83 -35.77
CA LYS A 260 -13.42 -11.24 -37.00
C LYS A 260 -12.39 -11.13 -38.15
N LEU A 261 -11.11 -10.96 -37.82
CA LEU A 261 -10.03 -10.94 -38.81
C LEU A 261 -9.49 -12.32 -39.14
N ALA A 262 -10.10 -13.40 -38.66
CA ALA A 262 -9.65 -14.80 -38.79
C ALA A 262 -8.21 -15.01 -38.26
N LEU A 263 -7.82 -14.29 -37.18
CA LEU A 263 -6.54 -14.43 -36.53
C LEU A 263 -6.66 -15.47 -35.41
N SER A 264 -5.88 -16.54 -35.48
CA SER A 264 -5.93 -17.59 -34.45
C SER A 264 -5.39 -17.10 -33.10
N ARG A 265 -6.12 -17.39 -32.02
CA ARG A 265 -5.79 -17.05 -30.62
C ARG A 265 -4.44 -17.58 -30.13
N HIS A 266 -3.80 -18.51 -30.85
CA HIS A 266 -2.61 -19.24 -30.38
C HIS A 266 -1.27 -18.58 -30.72
N GLN A 267 -1.23 -17.40 -31.35
CA GLN A 267 0.00 -16.75 -31.79
C GLN A 267 0.26 -15.38 -31.13
N VAL A 268 -0.35 -15.08 -30.02
CA VAL A 268 -0.15 -13.83 -29.25
C VAL A 268 1.07 -13.93 -28.29
N GLY A 269 2.08 -14.70 -28.65
CA GLY A 269 3.22 -14.93 -27.76
C GLY A 269 4.50 -14.18 -28.13
N THR A 270 4.83 -13.93 -29.40
CA THR A 270 6.14 -13.32 -29.75
C THR A 270 6.27 -12.68 -31.13
N LYS A 271 5.28 -12.80 -32.02
CA LYS A 271 5.23 -12.04 -33.30
C LYS A 271 3.76 -11.82 -33.69
N LEU A 272 3.38 -10.56 -33.94
CA LEU A 272 2.08 -10.19 -34.46
C LEU A 272 1.78 -11.00 -35.75
N ALA A 273 0.62 -11.67 -35.81
CA ALA A 273 0.19 -12.36 -37.02
C ALA A 273 0.05 -11.35 -38.18
N PRO A 274 0.23 -11.79 -39.45
CA PRO A 274 0.27 -10.86 -40.59
C PRO A 274 -0.90 -9.88 -40.69
N GLY A 275 -2.09 -10.24 -40.21
CA GLY A 275 -3.25 -9.33 -40.17
C GLY A 275 -3.17 -8.23 -39.09
N TRP A 276 -2.46 -8.43 -38.00
CA TRP A 276 -2.26 -7.44 -36.97
C TRP A 276 -1.28 -6.35 -37.41
N ASN A 277 -0.24 -6.69 -38.15
CA ASN A 277 0.69 -5.70 -38.67
C ASN A 277 -0.04 -4.69 -39.57
N GLN A 278 -1.04 -5.11 -40.37
CA GLN A 278 -1.84 -4.19 -41.12
C GLN A 278 -2.75 -3.30 -40.30
N VAL A 279 -3.33 -3.81 -39.23
CA VAL A 279 -4.14 -3.00 -38.28
C VAL A 279 -3.27 -1.94 -37.62
N VAL A 280 -2.08 -2.31 -37.09
CA VAL A 280 -1.12 -1.37 -36.53
C VAL A 280 -0.72 -0.31 -37.57
N THR A 281 -0.36 -0.74 -38.77
CA THR A 281 0.02 0.17 -39.88
C THR A 281 -1.09 1.15 -40.23
N ILE A 282 -2.35 0.70 -40.27
CA ILE A 282 -3.50 1.57 -40.54
C ILE A 282 -3.73 2.57 -39.43
N LEU A 283 -3.73 2.12 -38.17
CA LEU A 283 -3.96 2.99 -37.03
C LEU A 283 -2.85 4.03 -36.86
N ASP A 284 -1.61 3.61 -36.96
CA ASP A 284 -0.44 4.50 -36.87
C ASP A 284 -0.47 5.56 -37.99
N PHE A 285 -0.76 5.14 -39.22
CA PHE A 285 -0.83 6.06 -40.36
C PHE A 285 -2.03 7.03 -40.25
N CYS A 286 -3.11 6.62 -39.58
CA CYS A 286 -4.30 7.44 -39.34
C CYS A 286 -4.15 8.40 -38.12
N LYS A 287 -2.98 8.49 -37.47
CA LYS A 287 -2.69 9.56 -36.49
C LYS A 287 -2.94 10.95 -37.07
N ASN A 288 -2.69 11.09 -38.35
CA ASN A 288 -3.13 12.25 -39.13
C ASN A 288 -4.25 11.83 -40.11
N PRO A 289 -5.21 12.72 -40.46
CA PRO A 289 -6.27 12.41 -41.39
C PRO A 289 -5.74 11.90 -42.74
N GLN A 290 -6.16 10.71 -43.18
CA GLN A 290 -5.68 10.03 -44.38
C GLN A 290 -6.80 9.61 -45.30
N SER A 291 -6.60 9.74 -46.63
CA SER A 291 -7.54 9.23 -47.61
C SER A 291 -7.51 7.69 -47.70
N MET A 292 -8.60 7.07 -48.12
CA MET A 292 -8.66 5.62 -48.36
C MET A 292 -7.54 5.12 -49.26
N GLN A 293 -7.20 5.88 -50.28
CA GLN A 293 -6.16 5.51 -51.23
C GLN A 293 -4.77 5.54 -50.60
N ALA A 294 -4.49 6.55 -49.79
CA ALA A 294 -3.22 6.66 -49.06
C ALA A 294 -3.05 5.52 -48.02
N ILE A 295 -4.13 5.17 -47.31
CA ILE A 295 -4.12 4.06 -46.33
C ILE A 295 -3.87 2.72 -47.05
N MET A 296 -4.54 2.46 -48.19
CA MET A 296 -4.33 1.27 -48.96
C MET A 296 -2.91 1.16 -49.49
N HIS A 297 -2.35 2.25 -49.99
CA HIS A 297 -0.96 2.30 -50.43
C HIS A 297 0.03 1.98 -49.31
N LYS A 298 -0.20 2.56 -48.13
CA LYS A 298 0.66 2.32 -46.94
C LYS A 298 0.54 0.87 -46.46
N ALA A 299 -0.68 0.26 -46.56
CA ALA A 299 -0.93 -1.14 -46.18
C ALA A 299 -0.59 -2.14 -47.32
N GLU A 300 -0.02 -1.68 -48.44
CA GLU A 300 0.33 -2.49 -49.62
C GLU A 300 -0.84 -3.32 -50.17
N TRP A 301 -2.03 -2.73 -50.17
CA TRP A 301 -3.26 -3.42 -50.56
C TRP A 301 -3.82 -2.88 -51.90
N LYS A 302 -4.18 -3.78 -52.82
CA LYS A 302 -4.64 -3.41 -54.18
C LYS A 302 -6.15 -3.35 -54.34
N ASP A 303 -6.91 -4.22 -53.66
CA ASP A 303 -8.37 -4.32 -53.84
C ASP A 303 -9.10 -3.44 -52.80
N ARG A 304 -9.65 -2.32 -53.29
CA ARG A 304 -10.34 -1.33 -52.47
C ARG A 304 -11.57 -1.87 -51.71
N SER A 305 -12.37 -2.70 -52.38
CA SER A 305 -13.61 -3.24 -51.80
C SER A 305 -13.33 -4.25 -50.74
N LYS A 306 -12.38 -5.14 -50.94
CA LYS A 306 -11.95 -6.12 -49.94
C LYS A 306 -11.27 -5.45 -48.77
N PHE A 307 -10.41 -4.44 -49.01
CA PHE A 307 -9.72 -3.68 -47.96
C PHE A 307 -10.73 -2.97 -47.05
N ARG A 308 -11.68 -2.24 -47.67
CA ARG A 308 -12.72 -1.52 -46.94
C ARG A 308 -13.54 -2.47 -46.04
N ASN A 309 -13.99 -3.58 -46.59
CA ASN A 309 -14.82 -4.54 -45.87
C ASN A 309 -14.04 -5.26 -44.74
N LYS A 310 -12.76 -5.57 -44.98
CA LYS A 310 -11.95 -6.35 -44.07
C LYS A 310 -11.42 -5.50 -42.91
N TYR A 311 -10.96 -4.27 -43.15
CA TYR A 311 -10.29 -3.44 -42.16
C TYR A 311 -11.08 -2.19 -41.81
N ILE A 312 -11.38 -1.33 -42.76
CA ILE A 312 -11.91 0.01 -42.50
C ILE A 312 -13.30 -0.06 -41.86
N LYS A 313 -14.18 -0.93 -42.35
CA LYS A 313 -15.52 -1.09 -41.77
C LYS A 313 -15.45 -1.56 -40.32
N LEU A 314 -14.61 -2.52 -40.04
CA LEU A 314 -14.39 -3.04 -38.67
C LEU A 314 -13.78 -1.98 -37.74
N LEU A 315 -12.77 -1.25 -38.18
CA LEU A 315 -12.15 -0.21 -37.36
C LEU A 315 -13.11 0.96 -37.07
N LEU A 316 -14.04 1.27 -38.00
CA LEU A 316 -15.12 2.23 -37.79
C LEU A 316 -16.17 1.70 -36.79
N GLU A 317 -16.60 0.44 -36.94
CA GLU A 317 -17.55 -0.23 -36.04
C GLU A 317 -17.03 -0.29 -34.59
N LEU A 318 -15.74 -0.48 -34.45
CA LEU A 318 -15.05 -0.50 -33.13
C LEU A 318 -14.68 0.88 -32.64
N GLN A 319 -15.01 1.92 -33.41
CA GLN A 319 -14.67 3.32 -33.05
C GLN A 319 -13.16 3.57 -32.85
N LEU A 320 -12.29 2.77 -33.50
CA LEU A 320 -10.84 2.97 -33.45
C LEU A 320 -10.37 4.04 -34.45
N ILE A 321 -11.11 4.24 -35.51
CA ILE A 321 -10.97 5.35 -36.46
C ILE A 321 -12.32 6.03 -36.68
N LEU A 322 -12.27 7.29 -37.08
CA LEU A 322 -13.47 8.04 -37.48
C LEU A 322 -13.36 8.56 -38.92
N MET A 323 -14.51 8.88 -39.50
CA MET A 323 -14.61 9.58 -40.77
C MET A 323 -14.59 11.10 -40.54
N THR A 324 -13.74 11.84 -41.25
CA THR A 324 -13.69 13.31 -41.11
C THR A 324 -14.95 14.00 -41.68
N ILE A 325 -15.68 13.36 -42.58
CA ILE A 325 -16.93 13.84 -43.17
C ILE A 325 -18.00 12.75 -43.06
N PRO A 326 -18.54 12.48 -41.85
CA PRO A 326 -19.47 11.34 -41.64
C PRO A 326 -20.78 11.48 -42.42
N ASP A 327 -21.29 12.71 -42.63
CA ASP A 327 -22.52 12.96 -43.35
C ASP A 327 -22.43 12.69 -44.87
N LYS A 328 -21.21 12.64 -45.41
CA LYS A 328 -20.93 12.36 -46.81
C LYS A 328 -19.87 11.26 -46.98
N PRO A 329 -20.18 9.99 -46.60
CA PRO A 329 -19.18 8.91 -46.57
C PRO A 329 -18.61 8.54 -47.93
N LYS A 330 -19.27 8.92 -49.03
CA LYS A 330 -18.80 8.71 -50.42
C LYS A 330 -18.06 9.89 -51.01
N SER A 331 -17.82 10.97 -50.20
CA SER A 331 -17.09 12.15 -50.67
C SER A 331 -15.69 11.77 -51.16
N SER A 332 -15.21 12.38 -52.22
CA SER A 332 -13.82 12.26 -52.69
C SER A 332 -12.82 12.87 -51.73
N LYS A 333 -13.28 13.76 -50.86
CA LYS A 333 -12.50 14.42 -49.80
C LYS A 333 -12.54 13.66 -48.43
N GLN A 334 -13.23 12.51 -48.39
CA GLN A 334 -13.34 11.72 -47.17
C GLN A 334 -11.97 11.26 -46.72
N GLN A 335 -11.63 11.51 -45.43
CA GLN A 335 -10.44 11.02 -44.77
C GLN A 335 -10.84 10.24 -43.53
N TYR A 336 -9.89 9.46 -43.00
CA TYR A 336 -10.03 8.65 -41.79
C TYR A 336 -8.96 9.09 -40.81
N GLN A 337 -9.34 9.21 -39.54
CA GLN A 337 -8.45 9.62 -38.47
C GLN A 337 -8.62 8.68 -37.29
N ILE A 338 -7.52 8.40 -36.57
CA ILE A 338 -7.56 7.60 -35.35
C ILE A 338 -8.31 8.36 -34.25
N THR A 339 -9.06 7.64 -33.43
CA THR A 339 -9.73 8.17 -32.24
C THR A 339 -8.81 8.07 -31.01
N GLU A 340 -9.19 8.69 -29.88
CA GLU A 340 -8.51 8.50 -28.58
C GLU A 340 -8.49 7.01 -28.19
N ARG A 341 -9.61 6.30 -28.42
CA ARG A 341 -9.74 4.85 -28.23
C ARG A 341 -8.79 4.08 -29.13
N GLY A 342 -8.63 4.50 -30.37
CA GLY A 342 -7.69 3.91 -31.33
C GLY A 342 -6.25 4.15 -30.93
N LEU A 343 -5.90 5.31 -30.37
CA LEU A 343 -4.56 5.63 -29.84
C LEU A 343 -4.21 4.73 -28.66
N ALA A 344 -5.12 4.59 -27.70
CA ALA A 344 -4.94 3.70 -26.55
C ALA A 344 -4.73 2.25 -27.01
N PHE A 345 -5.53 1.81 -28.01
CA PHE A 345 -5.42 0.50 -28.63
C PHE A 345 -4.05 0.28 -29.32
N LEU A 346 -3.56 1.27 -30.03
CA LEU A 346 -2.25 1.20 -30.70
C LEU A 346 -1.11 1.10 -29.69
N GLN A 347 -1.14 1.90 -28.62
CA GLN A 347 -0.13 1.86 -27.56
C GLN A 347 -0.05 0.49 -26.86
N LEU A 348 -1.19 -0.17 -26.64
CA LEU A 348 -1.22 -1.50 -26.05
C LEU A 348 -0.69 -2.59 -26.99
N LEU A 349 -0.82 -2.40 -28.30
CA LEU A 349 -0.22 -3.30 -29.29
C LEU A 349 1.31 -3.11 -29.41
N GLU A 350 1.81 -1.90 -29.20
CA GLU A 350 3.24 -1.56 -29.27
C GLU A 350 4.01 -1.98 -27.98
N ASN A 351 3.33 -2.02 -26.82
CA ASN A 351 3.92 -2.41 -25.53
C ASN A 351 3.97 -3.92 -25.27
N ARG A 352 3.56 -4.74 -26.25
CA ARG A 352 3.63 -6.21 -26.25
C ARG A 352 4.66 -6.71 -27.27
#